data_d9495d6394d9701d4b15e6733c7ebb0b
#
_entry.id   d9495d6394d9701d4b15e6733c7ebb0b
#
_cell.length_a   1.000
_cell.length_b   1.000
_cell.length_c   1.000
_cell.angle_alpha   90.00
_cell.angle_beta   90.00
_cell.angle_gamma   90.00
#
_symmetry.space_group_name_H-M   'P 1'
#
loop_
_entity.id
_entity.type
_entity.pdbx_description
1 polymer ?
#
loop_
_entity_poly.entity_id
_entity_poly.type
_entity_poly.pdbx_seq_one_letter_code
_entity_poly.pdbx_strand_id
1 'polypeptide(L)'
;MDTKEAPVTESPAVDEKHDERPSKRRSPSSMSMIEPRFRNIYKQFYKESYFTPTALDLKTKELIAIGASLVAKCEGCLEGHIKKALELGLSKQEISDAIVIAVGIAAAGVVDMSDKAAIKLDLHHFE
;
A
#
# COMPACT_ATOMS: atom_id res chain seq x y z
N MET A 1 63.35 16.62 -24.76
CA MET A 1 62.07 17.35 -24.86
C MET A 1 61.34 17.13 -23.59
N ASP A 2 61.41 18.11 -22.69
CA ASP A 2 60.81 18.07 -21.36
C ASP A 2 59.31 18.34 -21.48
N THR A 3 58.48 17.36 -21.16
CA THR A 3 57.06 17.57 -20.93
C THR A 3 56.84 17.84 -19.43
N LYS A 4 56.63 19.11 -19.10
CA LYS A 4 56.24 19.56 -17.78
C LYS A 4 54.78 19.11 -17.52
N GLU A 5 54.61 18.23 -16.56
CA GLU A 5 53.31 17.96 -15.93
C GLU A 5 52.88 19.17 -15.11
N ALA A 6 51.64 19.63 -15.38
CA ALA A 6 51.00 20.67 -14.60
C ALA A 6 50.48 20.08 -13.24
N PRO A 7 50.54 20.85 -12.15
CA PRO A 7 50.10 20.35 -10.85
C PRO A 7 48.61 20.21 -10.76
N VAL A 8 48.17 19.04 -10.29
CA VAL A 8 46.75 18.76 -9.97
C VAL A 8 46.40 19.61 -8.74
N THR A 9 45.49 20.53 -8.93
CA THR A 9 44.93 21.31 -7.82
C THR A 9 43.91 20.43 -7.09
N GLU A 10 44.24 20.07 -5.86
CA GLU A 10 43.29 19.44 -4.92
C GLU A 10 42.15 20.42 -4.62
N SER A 11 40.92 19.98 -4.89
CA SER A 11 39.73 20.66 -4.41
C SER A 11 39.62 20.54 -2.89
N PRO A 12 39.25 21.60 -2.16
CA PRO A 12 39.07 21.51 -0.72
C PRO A 12 37.95 20.56 -0.37
N ALA A 13 38.24 19.63 0.55
CA ALA A 13 37.27 18.73 1.14
C ALA A 13 36.17 19.56 1.79
N VAL A 14 34.93 19.42 1.30
CA VAL A 14 33.74 19.97 1.93
C VAL A 14 33.47 19.13 3.17
N ASP A 15 33.67 19.74 4.32
CA ASP A 15 33.40 19.15 5.64
C ASP A 15 31.87 19.07 5.80
N GLU A 16 31.28 17.99 5.28
CA GLU A 16 29.88 17.67 5.53
C GLU A 16 29.74 17.23 6.98
N LYS A 17 29.48 18.19 7.86
CA LYS A 17 28.96 17.89 9.18
C LYS A 17 27.62 17.20 8.99
N HIS A 18 27.63 15.88 9.06
CA HIS A 18 26.43 15.08 9.23
C HIS A 18 25.69 15.59 10.48
N ASP A 19 24.58 16.29 10.25
CA ASP A 19 23.64 16.63 11.30
C ASP A 19 22.95 15.34 11.75
N GLU A 20 23.53 14.70 12.78
CA GLU A 20 22.98 13.51 13.43
C GLU A 20 21.76 13.86 14.28
N ARG A 21 20.76 14.51 13.70
CA ARG A 21 19.43 14.52 14.29
C ARG A 21 18.81 13.14 14.05
N PRO A 22 18.36 12.43 15.13
CA PRO A 22 17.67 11.16 14.93
C PRO A 22 16.48 11.41 14.01
N SER A 23 16.54 10.87 12.79
CA SER A 23 15.41 10.95 11.86
C SER A 23 14.25 10.22 12.55
N LYS A 24 13.26 10.98 13.02
CA LYS A 24 11.99 10.39 13.43
C LYS A 24 11.53 9.58 12.23
N ARG A 25 11.55 8.24 12.36
CA ARG A 25 11.01 7.34 11.34
C ARG A 25 9.59 7.82 11.07
N ARG A 26 9.39 8.45 9.93
CA ARG A 26 8.08 8.93 9.52
C ARG A 26 7.21 7.71 9.32
N SER A 27 6.02 7.72 9.91
CA SER A 27 5.02 6.69 9.67
C SER A 27 4.83 6.50 8.17
N PRO A 28 4.73 5.25 7.67
CA PRO A 28 4.40 4.98 6.27
C PRO A 28 3.14 5.72 5.78
N SER A 29 2.21 6.02 6.70
CA SER A 29 0.98 6.78 6.41
C SER A 29 1.18 8.30 6.25
N SER A 30 2.41 8.80 6.38
CA SER A 30 2.67 10.25 6.38
C SER A 30 2.45 10.91 5.01
N MET A 31 2.39 10.14 3.93
CA MET A 31 2.25 10.64 2.55
C MET A 31 3.24 11.77 2.24
N SER A 32 4.48 11.65 2.73
CA SER A 32 5.48 12.73 2.71
C SER A 32 5.92 13.13 1.30
N MET A 33 5.74 12.25 0.32
CA MET A 33 6.07 12.50 -1.08
C MET A 33 4.93 13.16 -1.87
N ILE A 34 3.78 13.36 -1.22
CA ILE A 34 2.61 14.00 -1.84
C ILE A 34 2.51 15.45 -1.34
N GLU A 35 2.33 16.39 -2.25
CA GLU A 35 2.15 17.79 -1.88
C GLU A 35 0.99 17.99 -0.90
N PRO A 36 1.10 18.97 0.04
CA PRO A 36 0.10 19.21 1.06
C PRO A 36 -1.33 19.38 0.54
N ARG A 37 -1.49 20.07 -0.59
CA ARG A 37 -2.80 20.28 -1.24
C ARG A 37 -3.49 18.94 -1.55
N PHE A 38 -2.78 18.02 -2.19
CA PHE A 38 -3.31 16.71 -2.57
C PHE A 38 -3.51 15.82 -1.36
N ARG A 39 -2.60 15.90 -0.37
CA ARG A 39 -2.78 15.17 0.91
C ARG A 39 -4.07 15.58 1.61
N ASN A 40 -4.40 16.85 1.62
CA ASN A 40 -5.61 17.35 2.26
C ASN A 40 -6.88 16.85 1.54
N ILE A 41 -6.87 16.87 0.21
CA ILE A 41 -7.96 16.32 -0.60
C ILE A 41 -8.12 14.81 -0.32
N TYR A 42 -7.03 14.06 -0.30
CA TYR A 42 -7.04 12.63 -0.01
C TYR A 42 -7.56 12.33 1.41
N LYS A 43 -7.11 13.09 2.41
CA LYS A 43 -7.60 12.94 3.79
C LYS A 43 -9.10 13.21 3.91
N GLN A 44 -9.60 14.21 3.21
CA GLN A 44 -11.03 14.49 3.15
C GLN A 44 -11.80 13.33 2.51
N PHE A 45 -11.34 12.86 1.36
CA PHE A 45 -11.91 11.69 0.69
C PHE A 45 -11.92 10.45 1.60
N TYR A 46 -10.80 10.21 2.29
CA TYR A 46 -10.65 9.09 3.20
C TYR A 46 -11.64 9.17 4.38
N LYS A 47 -11.76 10.36 4.99
CA LYS A 47 -12.72 10.61 6.07
C LYS A 47 -14.16 10.34 5.64
N GLU A 48 -14.56 10.89 4.50
CA GLU A 48 -15.94 10.77 4.02
C GLU A 48 -16.26 9.34 3.55
N SER A 49 -15.30 8.65 2.95
CA SER A 49 -15.53 7.30 2.43
C SER A 49 -15.47 6.20 3.50
N TYR A 50 -14.49 6.24 4.40
CA TYR A 50 -14.27 5.17 5.38
C TYR A 50 -14.87 5.45 6.75
N PHE A 51 -14.84 6.69 7.20
CA PHE A 51 -15.16 7.03 8.60
C PHE A 51 -16.51 7.74 8.78
N THR A 52 -17.23 7.96 7.71
CA THR A 52 -18.56 8.56 7.76
C THR A 52 -19.60 7.51 7.35
N PRO A 53 -20.61 7.22 8.18
CA PRO A 53 -21.72 6.36 7.77
C PRO A 53 -22.46 6.97 6.58
N THR A 54 -22.77 6.14 5.58
CA THR A 54 -23.55 6.54 4.40
C THR A 54 -24.65 5.50 4.16
N ALA A 55 -24.83 5.01 2.94
CA ALA A 55 -25.69 3.87 2.68
C ALA A 55 -25.21 2.59 3.40
N LEU A 56 -23.91 2.47 3.65
CA LEU A 56 -23.31 1.41 4.41
C LEU A 56 -22.90 1.93 5.80
N ASP A 57 -23.09 1.13 6.83
CA ASP A 57 -22.60 1.43 8.16
C ASP A 57 -21.07 1.25 8.27
N LEU A 58 -20.49 1.74 9.35
CA LEU A 58 -19.03 1.69 9.55
C LEU A 58 -18.49 0.26 9.63
N LYS A 59 -19.21 -0.67 10.26
CA LYS A 59 -18.78 -2.07 10.36
C LYS A 59 -18.69 -2.73 9.01
N THR A 60 -19.69 -2.53 8.16
CA THR A 60 -19.70 -3.03 6.77
C THR A 60 -18.57 -2.42 5.97
N LYS A 61 -18.34 -1.11 6.10
CA LYS A 61 -17.22 -0.43 5.43
C LYS A 61 -15.87 -1.00 5.82
N GLU A 62 -15.65 -1.32 7.09
CA GLU A 62 -14.39 -1.93 7.54
C GLU A 62 -14.18 -3.34 6.98
N LEU A 63 -15.22 -4.16 6.91
CA LEU A 63 -15.12 -5.49 6.29
C LEU A 63 -14.77 -5.41 4.80
N ILE A 64 -15.38 -4.49 4.07
CA ILE A 64 -15.06 -4.21 2.67
C ILE A 64 -13.61 -3.73 2.55
N ALA A 65 -13.18 -2.82 3.41
CA ALA A 65 -11.83 -2.27 3.39
C ALA A 65 -10.77 -3.34 3.69
N ILE A 66 -11.03 -4.28 4.59
CA ILE A 66 -10.17 -5.43 4.87
C ILE A 66 -9.98 -6.29 3.61
N GLY A 67 -11.07 -6.68 2.97
CA GLY A 67 -11.02 -7.47 1.73
C GLY A 67 -10.30 -6.73 0.60
N ALA A 68 -10.61 -5.46 0.40
CA ALA A 68 -9.97 -4.62 -0.60
C ALA A 68 -8.47 -4.41 -0.34
N SER A 69 -8.07 -4.24 0.93
CA SER A 69 -6.66 -4.11 1.33
C SER A 69 -5.83 -5.33 0.97
N LEU A 70 -6.39 -6.53 1.15
CA LEU A 70 -5.75 -7.79 0.79
C LEU A 70 -5.51 -7.92 -0.71
N VAL A 71 -6.53 -7.64 -1.52
CA VAL A 71 -6.44 -7.69 -2.98
C VAL A 71 -5.51 -6.61 -3.52
N ALA A 72 -5.53 -5.43 -2.93
CA ALA A 72 -4.62 -4.33 -3.28
C ALA A 72 -3.19 -4.51 -2.75
N LYS A 73 -2.94 -5.53 -1.91
CA LYS A 73 -1.64 -5.79 -1.26
C LYS A 73 -1.12 -4.59 -0.45
N CYS A 74 -2.03 -3.93 0.26
CA CYS A 74 -1.72 -2.78 1.10
C CYS A 74 -1.63 -3.22 2.57
N GLU A 75 -0.42 -3.55 3.05
CA GLU A 75 -0.21 -4.03 4.42
C GLU A 75 -0.64 -3.01 5.48
N GLY A 76 -0.26 -1.75 5.32
CA GLY A 76 -0.64 -0.68 6.25
C GLY A 76 -2.15 -0.43 6.27
N CYS A 77 -2.81 -0.53 5.12
CA CYS A 77 -4.28 -0.46 5.03
C CYS A 77 -4.92 -1.61 5.80
N LEU A 78 -4.45 -2.84 5.58
CA LEU A 78 -4.98 -4.03 6.24
C LEU A 78 -4.89 -3.93 7.76
N GLU A 79 -3.71 -3.62 8.28
CA GLU A 79 -3.49 -3.49 9.71
C GLU A 79 -4.39 -2.42 10.33
N GLY A 80 -4.47 -1.25 9.72
CA GLY A 80 -5.31 -0.14 10.17
C GLY A 80 -6.80 -0.49 10.17
N HIS A 81 -7.30 -1.16 9.14
CA HIS A 81 -8.70 -1.55 9.03
C HIS A 81 -9.07 -2.71 9.96
N ILE A 82 -8.18 -3.70 10.16
CA ILE A 82 -8.40 -4.74 11.18
C ILE A 82 -8.49 -4.11 12.58
N LYS A 83 -7.57 -3.22 12.92
CA LYS A 83 -7.61 -2.52 14.20
C LYS A 83 -8.91 -1.76 14.38
N LYS A 84 -9.34 -1.01 13.38
CA LYS A 84 -10.60 -0.27 13.40
C LYS A 84 -11.82 -1.17 13.51
N ALA A 85 -11.83 -2.29 12.80
CA ALA A 85 -12.88 -3.28 12.88
C ALA A 85 -13.05 -3.84 14.31
N LEU A 86 -11.94 -4.17 14.96
CA LEU A 86 -11.94 -4.63 16.36
C LEU A 86 -12.45 -3.54 17.32
N GLU A 87 -12.04 -2.29 17.13
CA GLU A 87 -12.52 -1.13 17.90
C GLU A 87 -14.04 -0.92 17.76
N LEU A 88 -14.59 -1.21 16.59
CA LEU A 88 -16.03 -1.15 16.31
C LEU A 88 -16.81 -2.37 16.84
N GLY A 89 -16.14 -3.34 17.42
CA GLY A 89 -16.74 -4.54 18.00
C GLY A 89 -16.97 -5.69 17.02
N LEU A 90 -16.36 -5.65 15.84
CA LEU A 90 -16.37 -6.80 14.92
C LEU A 90 -15.60 -7.97 15.53
N SER A 91 -16.13 -9.18 15.36
CA SER A 91 -15.52 -10.41 15.82
C SER A 91 -14.40 -10.89 14.90
N LYS A 92 -13.53 -11.76 15.41
CA LYS A 92 -12.53 -12.44 14.59
C LYS A 92 -13.15 -13.26 13.48
N GLN A 93 -14.33 -13.83 13.72
CA GLN A 93 -15.08 -14.61 12.73
C GLN A 93 -15.56 -13.72 11.58
N GLU A 94 -16.13 -12.55 11.87
CA GLU A 94 -16.54 -11.58 10.85
C GLU A 94 -15.36 -11.09 10.02
N ILE A 95 -14.23 -10.81 10.66
CA ILE A 95 -12.98 -10.44 9.96
C ILE A 95 -12.48 -11.60 9.09
N SER A 96 -12.51 -12.83 9.60
CA SER A 96 -12.15 -14.04 8.86
C SER A 96 -13.00 -14.22 7.61
N ASP A 97 -14.30 -13.97 7.69
CA ASP A 97 -15.20 -14.07 6.55
C ASP A 97 -14.82 -13.09 5.44
N ALA A 98 -14.49 -11.86 5.77
CA ALA A 98 -13.98 -10.88 4.80
C ALA A 98 -12.66 -11.33 4.14
N ILE A 99 -11.75 -11.94 4.91
CA ILE A 99 -10.49 -12.48 4.40
C ILE A 99 -10.74 -13.66 3.45
N VAL A 100 -11.62 -14.58 3.81
CA VAL A 100 -11.96 -15.76 3.00
C VAL A 100 -12.58 -15.35 1.66
N ILE A 101 -13.45 -14.35 1.65
CA ILE A 101 -14.00 -13.78 0.41
C ILE A 101 -12.89 -13.21 -0.48
N ALA A 102 -11.95 -12.47 0.10
CA ALA A 102 -10.81 -11.93 -0.65
C ALA A 102 -9.92 -13.04 -1.24
N VAL A 103 -9.68 -14.12 -0.50
CA VAL A 103 -8.97 -15.31 -0.98
C VAL A 103 -9.70 -15.92 -2.18
N GLY A 104 -11.00 -16.10 -2.09
CA GLY A 104 -11.82 -16.65 -3.18
C GLY A 104 -11.76 -15.80 -4.45
N ILE A 105 -11.88 -14.49 -4.31
CA ILE A 105 -11.79 -13.54 -5.44
C ILE A 105 -10.39 -13.55 -6.06
N ALA A 106 -9.35 -13.54 -5.25
CA ALA A 106 -7.97 -13.59 -5.74
C ALA A 106 -7.66 -14.91 -6.47
N ALA A 107 -8.12 -16.02 -5.91
CA ALA A 107 -7.99 -17.35 -6.55
C ALA A 107 -8.73 -17.41 -7.88
N ALA A 108 -9.96 -16.93 -7.94
CA ALA A 108 -10.75 -16.86 -9.17
C ALA A 108 -10.04 -16.04 -10.25
N GLY A 109 -9.42 -14.93 -9.89
CA GLY A 109 -8.63 -14.11 -10.81
C GLY A 109 -7.44 -14.85 -11.40
N VAL A 110 -6.72 -15.63 -10.58
CA VAL A 110 -5.59 -16.46 -11.03
C VAL A 110 -6.06 -17.55 -11.99
N VAL A 111 -7.13 -18.24 -11.67
CA VAL A 111 -7.72 -19.29 -12.52
C VAL A 111 -8.17 -18.70 -13.86
N ASP A 112 -8.90 -17.59 -13.85
CA ASP A 112 -9.38 -16.93 -15.07
C ASP A 112 -8.22 -16.49 -15.99
N MET A 113 -7.13 -15.99 -15.43
CA MET A 113 -5.94 -15.63 -16.20
C MET A 113 -5.30 -16.86 -16.87
N SER A 114 -5.20 -17.98 -16.16
CA SER A 114 -4.64 -19.23 -16.71
C SER A 114 -5.52 -19.81 -17.81
N ASP A 115 -6.83 -19.80 -17.63
CA ASP A 115 -7.78 -20.26 -18.64
C ASP A 115 -7.71 -19.44 -19.92
N LYS A 116 -7.64 -18.10 -19.78
CA LYS A 116 -7.48 -17.20 -20.93
C LYS A 116 -6.15 -17.43 -21.68
N ALA A 117 -5.07 -17.71 -20.97
CA ALA A 117 -3.79 -18.04 -21.57
C ALA A 117 -3.88 -19.39 -22.32
N ALA A 118 -4.51 -20.39 -21.72
CA ALA A 118 -4.71 -21.69 -22.34
C ALA A 118 -5.52 -21.58 -23.65
N ILE A 119 -6.60 -20.80 -23.64
CA ILE A 119 -7.41 -20.57 -24.84
C ILE A 119 -6.58 -19.89 -25.95
N LYS A 120 -5.79 -18.89 -25.63
CA LYS A 120 -4.94 -18.19 -26.60
C LYS A 120 -3.86 -19.09 -27.22
N LEU A 121 -3.41 -20.09 -26.47
CA LEU A 121 -2.38 -21.04 -26.88
C LEU A 121 -2.96 -22.33 -27.48
N ASP A 122 -4.28 -22.42 -27.62
CA ASP A 122 -4.99 -23.60 -28.08
C ASP A 122 -4.65 -24.88 -27.27
N LEU A 123 -4.50 -24.69 -25.96
CA LEU A 123 -4.29 -25.80 -25.04
C LEU A 123 -5.63 -26.42 -24.66
N HIS A 124 -5.71 -27.75 -24.76
CA HIS A 124 -6.90 -28.50 -24.35
C HIS A 124 -7.02 -28.49 -22.81
N HIS A 125 -8.22 -28.24 -22.32
CA HIS A 125 -8.53 -28.35 -20.91
C HIS A 125 -8.63 -29.84 -20.50
N PHE A 126 -8.38 -30.10 -19.22
CA PHE A 126 -8.70 -31.40 -18.64
C PHE A 126 -10.21 -31.61 -18.64
N GLU A 127 -10.67 -32.80 -18.93
CA GLU A 127 -12.07 -33.20 -18.88
C GLU A 127 -12.49 -33.65 -17.49
#